data_a8fb32863adfd9a476dfd6276f86c4b6
#
_entry.id   a8fb32863adfd9a476dfd6276f86c4b6
#
_cell.length_a   1.000
_cell.length_b   1.000
_cell.length_c   1.000
_cell.angle_alpha   90.00
_cell.angle_beta   90.00
_cell.angle_gamma   90.00
#
_symmetry.space_group_name_H-M   'P 1'
#
loop_
_entity.id
_entity.type
_entity.pdbx_description
1 polymer ?
#
loop_
_entity_poly.entity_id
_entity_poly.type
_entity_poly.pdbx_seq_one_letter_code
_entity_poly.pdbx_strand_id
1 'polypeptide(L)'
;MSRTSLEHWQCSLARSADIVGDKWTLMILRDDFFGLSTFSQFQKNLQIARNVLSDRLDKLVQHGILRREPVRPGVERYRYQLTEAGQELFPVIVALTQWGDKWVFGAQGAPLGLVDREEGAPVQTVGLQARDGRYMRAAEF
;
A
#
# COMPACT_ATOMS: atom_id res chain seq x y z
N MET A 1 -23.73 -0.99 -7.64
CA MET A 1 -23.86 -0.02 -6.56
C MET A 1 -22.69 0.96 -6.62
N SER A 2 -22.99 2.24 -6.75
CA SER A 2 -21.93 3.23 -6.80
C SER A 2 -21.36 3.48 -5.40
N ARG A 3 -20.05 3.67 -5.34
CA ARG A 3 -19.40 4.05 -4.09
C ARG A 3 -19.68 5.50 -3.77
N THR A 4 -19.90 5.79 -2.51
CA THR A 4 -19.97 7.17 -2.04
C THR A 4 -18.55 7.76 -2.05
N SER A 5 -18.36 8.84 -2.78
CA SER A 5 -17.07 9.54 -2.80
C SER A 5 -16.94 10.41 -1.55
N LEU A 6 -15.75 10.42 -0.97
CA LEU A 6 -15.41 11.24 0.18
C LEU A 6 -14.47 12.40 -0.19
N GLU A 7 -14.28 12.64 -1.49
CA GLU A 7 -13.30 13.60 -1.98
C GLU A 7 -13.55 15.04 -1.52
N HIS A 8 -14.80 15.36 -1.17
CA HIS A 8 -15.19 16.73 -0.71
C HIS A 8 -15.19 16.86 0.81
N TRP A 9 -14.92 15.80 1.54
CA TRP A 9 -14.85 15.87 3.00
C TRP A 9 -13.62 16.66 3.46
N GLN A 10 -13.79 17.47 4.48
CA GLN A 10 -12.66 18.18 5.13
C GLN A 10 -12.00 17.27 6.17
N CYS A 11 -11.51 16.14 5.71
CA CYS A 11 -10.93 15.08 6.55
C CYS A 11 -9.86 14.37 5.75
N SER A 12 -8.62 14.44 6.22
CA SER A 12 -7.48 13.80 5.54
C SER A 12 -7.66 12.29 5.43
N LEU A 13 -8.17 11.66 6.49
CA LEU A 13 -8.41 10.22 6.46
C LEU A 13 -9.47 9.85 5.43
N ALA A 14 -10.58 10.60 5.38
CA ALA A 14 -11.64 10.34 4.42
C ALA A 14 -11.14 10.42 2.97
N ARG A 15 -10.41 11.48 2.66
CA ARG A 15 -9.86 11.66 1.31
C ARG A 15 -8.81 10.62 0.97
N SER A 16 -7.95 10.25 1.93
CA SER A 16 -6.95 9.20 1.73
C SER A 16 -7.60 7.83 1.53
N ALA A 17 -8.61 7.50 2.33
CA ALA A 17 -9.34 6.25 2.20
C ALA A 17 -10.05 6.15 0.85
N ASP A 18 -10.53 7.28 0.34
CA ASP A 18 -11.18 7.33 -0.98
C ASP A 18 -10.20 6.94 -2.10
N ILE A 19 -8.91 7.22 -1.92
CA ILE A 19 -7.87 6.90 -2.90
C ILE A 19 -7.32 5.49 -2.69
N VAL A 20 -6.95 5.13 -1.46
CA VAL A 20 -6.19 3.90 -1.18
C VAL A 20 -6.94 2.88 -0.33
N GLY A 21 -8.17 3.14 0.07
CA GLY A 21 -8.91 2.26 1.00
C GLY A 21 -9.50 1.01 0.38
N ASP A 22 -9.34 0.81 -0.91
CA ASP A 22 -9.82 -0.37 -1.62
C ASP A 22 -8.84 -1.54 -1.44
N LYS A 23 -9.38 -2.74 -1.25
CA LYS A 23 -8.55 -3.93 -1.01
C LYS A 23 -7.55 -4.21 -2.13
N TRP A 24 -7.98 -4.05 -3.39
CA TRP A 24 -7.09 -4.32 -4.52
C TRP A 24 -5.99 -3.28 -4.64
N THR A 25 -6.28 -2.02 -4.34
CA THR A 25 -5.29 -0.95 -4.28
C THR A 25 -4.22 -1.26 -3.23
N LEU A 26 -4.63 -1.70 -2.04
CA LEU A 26 -3.69 -2.08 -1.00
C LEU A 26 -2.81 -3.25 -1.43
N MET A 27 -3.38 -4.24 -2.12
CA MET A 27 -2.62 -5.40 -2.59
C MET A 27 -1.66 -5.05 -3.73
N ILE A 28 -2.04 -4.15 -4.61
CA ILE A 28 -1.15 -3.63 -5.67
C ILE A 28 0.04 -2.91 -5.04
N LEU A 29 -0.20 -2.06 -4.05
CA LEU A 29 0.87 -1.36 -3.35
C LEU A 29 1.82 -2.33 -2.66
N ARG A 30 1.29 -3.35 -1.98
CA ARG A 30 2.12 -4.40 -1.39
C ARG A 30 3.02 -5.04 -2.42
N ASP A 31 2.46 -5.42 -3.56
CA ASP A 31 3.21 -6.09 -4.63
C ASP A 31 4.30 -5.17 -5.18
N ASP A 32 3.99 -3.90 -5.39
CA ASP A 32 4.98 -2.93 -5.88
C ASP A 32 6.13 -2.75 -4.89
N PHE A 33 5.84 -2.68 -3.59
CA PHE A 33 6.87 -2.64 -2.56
C PHE A 33 7.78 -3.87 -2.59
N PHE A 34 7.25 -5.02 -3.03
CA PHE A 34 8.03 -6.25 -3.15
C PHE A 34 8.67 -6.43 -4.52
N GLY A 35 8.60 -5.43 -5.38
CA GLY A 35 9.32 -5.40 -6.64
C GLY A 35 8.52 -5.78 -7.88
N LEU A 36 7.24 -6.10 -7.76
CA LEU A 36 6.39 -6.30 -8.93
C LEU A 36 5.99 -4.94 -9.50
N SER A 37 6.08 -4.79 -10.81
CA SER A 37 5.87 -3.47 -11.41
C SER A 37 5.10 -3.47 -12.71
N THR A 38 4.92 -4.60 -13.36
CA THR A 38 4.21 -4.67 -14.64
C THR A 38 2.78 -5.15 -14.47
N PHE A 39 1.92 -4.78 -15.41
CA PHE A 39 0.52 -5.20 -15.41
C PHE A 39 0.39 -6.73 -15.29
N SER A 40 1.16 -7.45 -16.10
CA SER A 40 1.07 -8.92 -16.10
C SER A 40 1.56 -9.54 -14.78
N GLN A 41 2.56 -8.94 -14.14
CA GLN A 41 3.02 -9.40 -12.83
C GLN A 41 1.94 -9.24 -11.77
N PHE A 42 1.30 -8.07 -11.71
CA PHE A 42 0.20 -7.84 -10.78
C PHE A 42 -0.97 -8.80 -11.04
N GLN A 43 -1.36 -8.93 -12.30
CA GLN A 43 -2.49 -9.77 -12.67
C GLN A 43 -2.26 -11.23 -12.28
N LYS A 44 -1.08 -11.74 -12.57
CA LYS A 44 -0.71 -13.12 -12.27
C LYS A 44 -0.66 -13.36 -10.76
N ASN A 45 -0.05 -12.45 -10.03
CA ASN A 45 0.11 -12.62 -8.57
C ASN A 45 -1.20 -12.46 -7.83
N LEU A 46 -2.03 -11.48 -8.21
CA LEU A 46 -3.27 -11.18 -7.51
C LEU A 46 -4.47 -11.95 -8.04
N GLN A 47 -4.36 -12.53 -9.24
CA GLN A 47 -5.46 -13.18 -9.93
C GLN A 47 -6.69 -12.28 -10.05
N ILE A 48 -6.44 -11.01 -10.29
CA ILE A 48 -7.43 -9.96 -10.38
C ILE A 48 -7.95 -9.84 -11.82
N ALA A 49 -9.22 -9.48 -11.98
CA ALA A 49 -9.79 -9.21 -13.28
C ALA A 49 -9.06 -8.05 -13.97
N ARG A 50 -8.87 -8.18 -15.26
CA ARG A 50 -8.09 -7.23 -16.08
C ARG A 50 -8.61 -5.79 -15.97
N ASN A 51 -9.94 -5.63 -16.07
CA ASN A 51 -10.57 -4.32 -16.01
C ASN A 51 -10.48 -3.68 -14.64
N VAL A 52 -10.51 -4.48 -13.56
CA VAL A 52 -10.37 -3.99 -12.20
C VAL A 52 -8.93 -3.52 -11.97
N LEU A 53 -7.95 -4.32 -12.39
CA LEU A 53 -6.54 -3.96 -12.26
C LEU A 53 -6.23 -2.67 -13.04
N SER A 54 -6.70 -2.59 -14.29
CA SER A 54 -6.51 -1.41 -15.12
C SER A 54 -7.07 -0.15 -14.44
N ASP A 55 -8.28 -0.25 -13.91
CA ASP A 55 -8.94 0.87 -13.22
C ASP A 55 -8.15 1.31 -11.99
N ARG A 56 -7.68 0.37 -11.17
CA ARG A 56 -6.93 0.69 -9.95
C ARG A 56 -5.56 1.29 -10.25
N LEU A 57 -4.87 0.77 -11.28
CA LEU A 57 -3.58 1.32 -11.69
C LEU A 57 -3.73 2.74 -12.25
N ASP A 58 -4.75 2.97 -13.08
CA ASP A 58 -5.01 4.30 -13.62
C ASP A 58 -5.32 5.31 -12.52
N LYS A 59 -6.10 4.91 -11.53
CA LYS A 59 -6.43 5.75 -10.38
C LYS A 59 -5.18 6.11 -9.58
N LEU A 60 -4.31 5.14 -9.33
CA LEU A 60 -3.05 5.37 -8.60
C LEU A 60 -2.11 6.31 -9.37
N VAL A 61 -2.07 6.20 -10.68
CA VAL A 61 -1.30 7.12 -11.52
C VAL A 61 -1.93 8.52 -11.48
N GLN A 62 -3.24 8.59 -11.60
CA GLN A 62 -3.97 9.87 -11.58
C GLN A 62 -3.74 10.63 -10.27
N HIS A 63 -3.65 9.94 -9.14
CA HIS A 63 -3.44 10.55 -7.83
C HIS A 63 -1.96 10.70 -7.45
N GLY A 64 -1.05 10.40 -8.38
CA GLY A 64 0.38 10.62 -8.15
C GLY A 64 1.04 9.65 -7.18
N ILE A 65 0.44 8.47 -6.98
CA ILE A 65 1.00 7.41 -6.12
C ILE A 65 1.93 6.51 -6.91
N LEU A 66 1.55 6.20 -8.14
CA LEU A 66 2.39 5.50 -9.10
C LEU A 66 2.67 6.40 -10.29
N ARG A 67 3.81 6.19 -10.94
CA ARG A 67 4.06 6.73 -12.28
C ARG A 67 4.19 5.57 -13.25
N ARG A 68 3.73 5.77 -14.46
CA ARG A 68 3.79 4.79 -15.51
C ARG A 68 4.91 5.13 -16.49
N GLU A 69 5.81 4.19 -16.72
CA GLU A 69 6.94 4.35 -17.63
C GLU A 69 6.98 3.19 -18.60
N PRO A 70 7.29 3.41 -19.89
CA PRO A 70 7.54 2.30 -20.81
C PRO A 70 8.71 1.45 -20.29
N VAL A 71 8.63 0.12 -20.44
CA VAL A 71 9.72 -0.78 -20.05
C VAL A 71 10.99 -0.48 -20.86
N ARG A 72 10.82 0.06 -22.06
CA ARG A 72 11.89 0.59 -22.92
C ARG A 72 11.26 1.49 -23.98
N PRO A 73 12.04 2.39 -24.61
CA PRO A 73 11.50 3.30 -25.61
C PRO A 73 10.76 2.59 -26.74
N GLY A 74 9.59 3.12 -27.11
CA GLY A 74 8.80 2.61 -28.23
C GLY A 74 7.98 1.35 -27.98
N VAL A 75 7.97 0.83 -26.75
CA VAL A 75 7.21 -0.37 -26.39
C VAL A 75 5.97 0.02 -25.60
N GLU A 76 4.81 -0.55 -25.95
CA GLU A 76 3.54 -0.31 -25.26
C GLU A 76 3.39 -1.16 -24.00
N ARG A 77 4.49 -1.51 -23.37
CA ARG A 77 4.54 -2.24 -22.13
C ARG A 77 5.08 -1.34 -21.05
N TYR A 78 4.39 -1.26 -19.93
CA TYR A 78 4.69 -0.25 -18.91
C TYR A 78 5.07 -0.87 -17.59
N ARG A 79 5.89 -0.12 -16.85
CA ARG A 79 6.13 -0.34 -15.43
C ARG A 79 5.42 0.72 -14.62
N TYR A 80 4.91 0.30 -13.50
CA TYR A 80 4.26 1.17 -12.53
C TYR A 80 5.18 1.29 -11.33
N GLN A 81 5.75 2.46 -11.12
CA GLN A 81 6.74 2.70 -10.07
C GLN A 81 6.18 3.66 -9.05
N LEU A 82 6.49 3.40 -7.79
CA LEU A 82 6.08 4.28 -6.68
C LEU A 82 6.75 5.64 -6.82
N THR A 83 5.94 6.68 -6.71
CA THR A 83 6.43 8.04 -6.53
C THR A 83 6.88 8.22 -5.07
N GLU A 84 7.41 9.40 -4.73
CA GLU A 84 7.72 9.72 -3.34
C GLU A 84 6.47 9.57 -2.45
N ALA A 85 5.33 10.10 -2.90
CA ALA A 85 4.07 9.96 -2.19
C ALA A 85 3.67 8.49 -2.01
N GLY A 86 3.88 7.68 -3.06
CA GLY A 86 3.62 6.24 -2.99
C GLY A 86 4.51 5.53 -1.99
N GLN A 87 5.80 5.87 -1.97
CA GLN A 87 6.75 5.26 -1.04
C GLN A 87 6.39 5.58 0.42
N GLU A 88 5.86 6.76 0.68
CA GLU A 88 5.44 7.17 2.02
C GLU A 88 4.21 6.40 2.53
N LEU A 89 3.55 5.63 1.68
CA LEU A 89 2.49 4.72 2.09
C LEU A 89 3.02 3.40 2.66
N PHE A 90 4.32 3.13 2.54
CA PHE A 90 4.87 1.87 3.06
C PHE A 90 4.59 1.67 4.55
N PRO A 91 4.80 2.65 5.43
CA PRO A 91 4.44 2.48 6.84
C PRO A 91 2.97 2.17 7.08
N VAL A 92 2.07 2.68 6.23
CA VAL A 92 0.63 2.37 6.32
C VAL A 92 0.40 0.89 6.01
N ILE A 93 1.01 0.37 4.96
CA ILE A 93 0.90 -1.05 4.58
C ILE A 93 1.49 -1.92 5.69
N VAL A 94 2.65 -1.56 6.23
CA VAL A 94 3.29 -2.30 7.32
C VAL A 94 2.43 -2.30 8.58
N ALA A 95 1.87 -1.15 8.96
CA ALA A 95 1.00 -1.04 10.12
C ALA A 95 -0.22 -1.95 10.00
N LEU A 96 -0.84 -1.96 8.84
CA LEU A 96 -1.99 -2.81 8.57
C LEU A 96 -1.61 -4.30 8.59
N THR A 97 -0.45 -4.64 8.03
CA THR A 97 0.09 -6.00 8.05
C THR A 97 0.33 -6.48 9.48
N GLN A 98 0.97 -5.66 10.30
CA GLN A 98 1.24 -6.00 11.71
C GLN A 98 -0.04 -6.17 12.51
N TRP A 99 -1.04 -5.34 12.25
CA TRP A 99 -2.35 -5.50 12.86
C TRP A 99 -2.96 -6.87 12.49
N GLY A 100 -2.88 -7.24 11.21
CA GLY A 100 -3.36 -8.54 10.73
C GLY A 100 -2.59 -9.72 11.30
N ASP A 101 -1.26 -9.59 11.45
CA ASP A 101 -0.43 -10.62 12.06
C ASP A 101 -0.89 -10.93 13.48
N LYS A 102 -1.23 -9.89 14.23
CA LYS A 102 -1.64 -10.04 15.63
C LYS A 102 -3.08 -10.53 15.78
N TRP A 103 -4.00 -9.92 15.05
CA TRP A 103 -5.45 -10.10 15.29
C TRP A 103 -6.14 -11.05 14.33
N VAL A 104 -5.61 -11.23 13.12
CA VAL A 104 -6.16 -12.18 12.14
C VAL A 104 -5.48 -13.53 12.24
N PHE A 105 -4.15 -13.55 12.22
CA PHE A 105 -3.39 -14.81 12.33
C PHE A 105 -3.17 -15.23 13.78
N GLY A 106 -2.90 -14.29 14.66
CA GLY A 106 -2.83 -14.56 16.10
C GLY A 106 -1.88 -15.70 16.45
N ALA A 107 -2.42 -16.75 17.07
CA ALA A 107 -1.66 -17.91 17.52
C ALA A 107 -1.00 -18.70 16.39
N GLN A 108 -1.48 -18.57 15.14
CA GLN A 108 -0.86 -19.21 13.98
C GLN A 108 0.50 -18.58 13.63
N GLY A 109 0.70 -17.34 14.07
CA GLY A 109 1.89 -16.58 13.73
C GLY A 109 1.79 -15.92 12.36
N ALA A 110 2.60 -14.89 12.14
CA ALA A 110 2.65 -14.14 10.89
C ALA A 110 3.14 -15.03 9.73
N PRO A 111 2.45 -15.01 8.58
CA PRO A 111 2.88 -15.81 7.42
C PRO A 111 4.20 -15.34 6.83
N LEU A 112 4.53 -14.06 6.99
CA LEU A 112 5.79 -13.47 6.52
C LEU A 112 6.35 -12.55 7.58
N GLY A 113 7.68 -12.61 7.77
CA GLY A 113 8.38 -11.66 8.62
C GLY A 113 8.99 -10.54 7.79
N LEU A 114 8.80 -9.31 8.22
CA LEU A 114 9.45 -8.16 7.62
C LEU A 114 10.73 -7.85 8.40
N VAL A 115 11.86 -7.92 7.72
CA VAL A 115 13.17 -7.75 8.35
C VAL A 115 13.95 -6.62 7.69
N ASP A 116 14.81 -6.00 8.48
CA ASP A 116 15.77 -5.02 8.00
C ASP A 116 16.80 -5.71 7.10
N ARG A 117 17.07 -5.10 5.96
CA ARG A 117 18.02 -5.65 4.97
C ARG A 117 19.45 -5.65 5.50
N GLU A 118 19.81 -4.69 6.32
CA GLU A 118 21.19 -4.57 6.83
C GLU A 118 21.47 -5.54 7.97
N GLU A 119 20.56 -5.62 8.92
CA GLU A 119 20.78 -6.42 10.14
C GLU A 119 20.06 -7.77 10.12
N GLY A 120 19.09 -7.93 9.20
CA GLY A 120 18.26 -9.14 9.16
C GLY A 120 17.34 -9.29 10.35
N ALA A 121 17.16 -8.23 11.13
CA ALA A 121 16.33 -8.23 12.32
C ALA A 121 14.89 -7.81 11.98
N PRO A 122 13.88 -8.34 12.69
CA PRO A 122 12.51 -7.91 12.50
C PRO A 122 12.35 -6.41 12.75
N VAL A 123 11.56 -5.74 11.90
CA VAL A 123 11.23 -4.33 12.11
C VAL A 123 10.37 -4.17 13.34
N GLN A 124 10.51 -3.03 14.00
CA GLN A 124 9.68 -2.71 15.17
C GLN A 124 8.23 -2.52 14.78
N THR A 125 7.34 -2.67 15.76
CA THR A 125 5.92 -2.40 15.55
C THR A 125 5.71 -0.92 15.23
N VAL A 126 4.96 -0.66 14.15
CA VAL A 126 4.58 0.71 13.79
C VAL A 126 3.63 1.25 14.85
N GLY A 127 3.88 2.46 15.30
CA GLY A 127 3.03 3.12 16.29
C GLY A 127 3.27 4.61 16.29
N LEU A 128 2.38 5.34 16.95
CA LEU A 128 2.53 6.78 17.10
C LEU A 128 3.54 7.09 18.20
N GLN A 129 4.38 8.09 17.91
CA GLN A 129 5.35 8.58 18.88
C GLN A 129 5.11 10.05 19.19
N ALA A 130 5.17 10.41 20.45
CA ALA A 130 5.22 11.79 20.88
C ALA A 130 6.57 12.39 20.46
N ARG A 131 6.70 13.72 20.59
CA ARG A 131 7.93 14.42 20.21
C ARG A 131 9.17 13.87 20.92
N ASP A 132 9.01 13.40 22.16
CA ASP A 132 10.11 12.83 22.98
C ASP A 132 10.41 11.36 22.67
N GLY A 133 9.73 10.76 21.68
CA GLY A 133 9.96 9.38 21.26
C GLY A 133 9.14 8.32 21.98
N ARG A 134 8.37 8.71 22.99
CA ARG A 134 7.52 7.77 23.72
C ARG A 134 6.32 7.36 22.86
N TYR A 135 5.97 6.07 22.84
CA TYR A 135 4.81 5.58 22.12
C TYR A 135 3.52 6.03 22.80
N MET A 136 2.51 6.38 21.99
CA MET A 136 1.24 6.93 22.46
C MET A 136 0.07 6.03 22.06
N ARG A 137 -0.87 5.89 22.99
CA ARG A 137 -2.15 5.21 22.74
C ARG A 137 -3.25 6.21 22.43
N ALA A 138 -4.34 5.73 21.83
CA ALA A 138 -5.46 6.58 21.44
C ALA A 138 -5.99 7.46 22.59
N ALA A 139 -5.99 6.93 23.81
CA ALA A 139 -6.46 7.67 24.98
C ALA A 139 -5.60 8.87 25.37
N GLU A 140 -4.42 9.01 24.76
CA GLU A 140 -3.48 10.10 25.07
C GLU A 140 -3.59 11.29 24.09
N PHE A 141 -4.63 11.29 23.26
CA PHE A 141 -4.96 12.38 22.32
C PHE A 141 -6.17 13.17 22.76
#